data_4166acd997ab5f13cb37432a78a9be51
#
_entry.id   4166acd997ab5f13cb37432a78a9be51
#
_cell.length_a   1.000
_cell.length_b   1.000
_cell.length_c   1.000
_cell.angle_alpha   90.00
_cell.angle_beta   90.00
_cell.angle_gamma   90.00
#
_symmetry.space_group_name_H-M   'P 1'
#
loop_
_entity.id
_entity.type
_entity.pdbx_description
1 polymer ?
#
loop_
_entity_poly.entity_id
_entity_poly.type
_entity_poly.pdbx_seq_one_letter_code
_entity_poly.pdbx_strand_id
1 'polypeptide(L)'
;MGRNEQRKPWLLEVSAVGEDILALRVQEGWVEGGVQEPYVPQEGESLRQDARIPYLTWIEKDGKPVATLVKDTQKGDQRFVLETRLGADLDTALADNPASYTVNGERPLAVWRKSKANNIADPSYEETLLHVLYLVLQKPLEEGKEYALGFASGLLDAETARFTFRPASQRSEAVHVSQLGFRPGDPSKVAYLSQWMGRSEEHTSEL
;
A
#
# COMPACT_ATOMS: atom_id res chain seq x y z
N MET A 1 -21.72 8.51 0.82
CA MET A 1 -20.67 9.19 0.01
C MET A 1 -20.06 8.11 -0.85
N GLY A 2 -20.31 8.11 -2.16
CA GLY A 2 -19.67 7.17 -3.08
C GLY A 2 -18.15 7.34 -3.00
N ARG A 3 -17.42 6.27 -2.69
CA ARG A 3 -15.96 6.27 -2.76
C ARG A 3 -15.58 6.45 -4.22
N ASN A 4 -14.61 7.34 -4.48
CA ASN A 4 -14.14 7.59 -5.84
C ASN A 4 -13.30 6.40 -6.30
N GLU A 5 -13.89 5.50 -7.10
CA GLU A 5 -13.24 4.31 -7.66
C GLU A 5 -11.95 4.61 -8.43
N GLN A 6 -11.76 5.85 -8.85
CA GLN A 6 -10.59 6.38 -9.55
C GLN A 6 -9.65 7.18 -8.64
N ARG A 7 -9.73 6.98 -7.31
CA ARG A 7 -8.83 7.66 -6.39
C ARG A 7 -7.38 7.38 -6.77
N LYS A 8 -6.57 8.42 -6.90
CA LYS A 8 -5.13 8.32 -7.12
C LYS A 8 -4.42 7.70 -5.91
N PRO A 9 -3.21 7.17 -6.08
CA PRO A 9 -2.36 6.78 -4.96
C PRO A 9 -2.22 7.92 -3.95
N TRP A 10 -2.10 7.57 -2.66
CA TRP A 10 -2.07 8.58 -1.60
C TRP A 10 -0.92 8.35 -0.63
N LEU A 11 -0.42 9.45 -0.10
CA LEU A 11 0.64 9.46 0.88
C LEU A 11 0.11 8.97 2.23
N LEU A 12 0.76 7.95 2.79
CA LEU A 12 0.48 7.43 4.14
C LEU A 12 1.38 8.07 5.19
N GLU A 13 2.67 8.24 4.86
CA GLU A 13 3.69 8.64 5.82
C GLU A 13 4.88 9.26 5.09
N VAL A 14 5.52 10.23 5.74
CA VAL A 14 6.85 10.73 5.41
C VAL A 14 7.76 10.43 6.59
N SER A 15 8.89 9.79 6.33
CA SER A 15 9.92 9.50 7.34
C SER A 15 11.31 9.82 6.77
N ALA A 16 12.30 9.93 7.64
CA ALA A 16 13.69 10.02 7.23
C ALA A 16 14.39 8.66 7.44
N VAL A 17 15.14 8.21 6.46
CA VAL A 17 15.99 7.01 6.57
C VAL A 17 17.37 7.41 7.11
N GLY A 18 17.81 8.60 6.78
CA GLY A 18 19.02 9.26 7.24
C GLY A 18 18.84 10.77 7.17
N GLU A 19 19.91 11.51 7.33
CA GLU A 19 19.86 12.99 7.24
C GLU A 19 19.68 13.46 5.80
N ASP A 20 19.97 12.63 4.81
CA ASP A 20 19.95 12.97 3.38
C ASP A 20 18.94 12.15 2.56
N ILE A 21 18.14 11.30 3.20
CA ILE A 21 17.14 10.46 2.51
C ILE A 21 15.78 10.53 3.20
N LEU A 22 14.77 10.98 2.47
CA LEU A 22 13.36 10.86 2.86
C LEU A 22 12.73 9.62 2.25
N ALA A 23 11.90 8.94 3.02
CA ALA A 23 11.05 7.85 2.58
C ALA A 23 9.58 8.28 2.59
N LEU A 24 8.91 8.18 1.45
CA LEU A 24 7.49 8.43 1.27
C LEU A 24 6.78 7.09 1.14
N ARG A 25 5.90 6.74 2.07
CA ARG A 25 5.05 5.55 1.96
C ARG A 25 3.76 5.92 1.25
N VAL A 26 3.51 5.27 0.13
CA VAL A 26 2.39 5.56 -0.75
C VAL A 26 1.56 4.30 -0.94
N GLN A 27 0.26 4.41 -0.73
CA GLN A 27 -0.69 3.35 -1.00
C GLN A 27 -1.28 3.51 -2.40
N GLU A 28 -1.29 2.41 -3.15
CA GLU A 28 -1.95 2.28 -4.43
C GLU A 28 -3.12 1.31 -4.31
N GLY A 29 -4.32 1.82 -4.52
CA GLY A 29 -5.55 1.04 -4.50
C GLY A 29 -5.93 0.49 -3.13
N TRP A 30 -7.12 -0.07 -3.08
CA TRP A 30 -7.67 -0.81 -1.92
C TRP A 30 -8.60 -1.91 -2.41
N VAL A 31 -8.91 -2.87 -1.56
CA VAL A 31 -9.86 -3.95 -1.84
C VAL A 31 -11.15 -3.67 -1.09
N GLU A 32 -12.29 -3.77 -1.77
CA GLU A 32 -13.63 -3.76 -1.19
C GLU A 32 -14.32 -5.10 -1.44
N GLY A 33 -15.27 -5.49 -0.58
CA GLY A 33 -15.96 -6.78 -0.64
C GLY A 33 -15.48 -7.72 0.46
N GLY A 34 -15.51 -9.03 0.18
CA GLY A 34 -15.13 -10.06 1.16
C GLY A 34 -16.12 -10.16 2.34
N VAL A 35 -17.32 -9.63 2.20
CA VAL A 35 -18.34 -9.61 3.27
C VAL A 35 -19.32 -10.75 3.07
N GLN A 36 -19.58 -11.49 4.14
CA GLN A 36 -20.66 -12.48 4.18
C GLN A 36 -21.88 -11.86 4.82
N GLU A 37 -23.02 -11.94 4.11
CA GLU A 37 -24.31 -11.39 4.55
C GLU A 37 -25.46 -12.32 4.16
N PRO A 38 -26.64 -12.23 4.80
CA PRO A 38 -27.81 -13.02 4.42
C PRO A 38 -28.18 -12.81 2.94
N TYR A 39 -28.41 -13.91 2.23
CA TYR A 39 -28.80 -13.83 0.83
C TYR A 39 -30.28 -13.49 0.71
N VAL A 40 -30.55 -12.32 0.15
CA VAL A 40 -31.88 -11.89 -0.30
C VAL A 40 -31.76 -11.64 -1.80
N PRO A 41 -32.49 -12.39 -2.65
CA PRO A 41 -32.47 -12.18 -4.09
C PRO A 41 -32.80 -10.73 -4.45
N GLN A 42 -32.01 -10.12 -5.32
CA GLN A 42 -32.21 -8.76 -5.81
C GLN A 42 -32.66 -8.79 -7.27
N GLU A 43 -33.30 -7.72 -7.70
CA GLU A 43 -33.69 -7.56 -9.10
C GLU A 43 -32.47 -7.58 -10.02
N GLY A 44 -32.56 -8.37 -11.10
CA GLY A 44 -31.45 -8.53 -12.06
C GLY A 44 -30.39 -9.55 -11.64
N GLU A 45 -30.50 -10.16 -10.47
CA GLU A 45 -29.63 -11.25 -10.06
C GLU A 45 -30.06 -12.61 -10.64
N SER A 46 -29.10 -13.44 -10.99
CA SER A 46 -29.29 -14.82 -11.37
C SER A 46 -28.28 -15.73 -10.66
N LEU A 47 -28.64 -16.99 -10.49
CA LEU A 47 -27.77 -17.99 -9.92
C LEU A 47 -27.16 -18.86 -11.03
N ARG A 48 -25.85 -19.04 -11.05
CA ARG A 48 -25.15 -19.92 -11.97
C ARG A 48 -24.27 -20.89 -11.21
N GLN A 49 -24.52 -22.19 -11.44
CA GLN A 49 -23.62 -23.24 -10.93
C GLN A 49 -22.28 -23.19 -11.65
N ASP A 50 -21.19 -23.27 -10.91
CA ASP A 50 -19.86 -23.38 -11.52
C ASP A 50 -19.69 -24.70 -12.28
N ALA A 51 -19.14 -24.63 -13.48
CA ALA A 51 -19.00 -25.81 -14.35
C ALA A 51 -17.91 -26.79 -13.87
N ARG A 52 -16.94 -26.33 -13.08
CA ARG A 52 -15.79 -27.12 -12.62
C ARG A 52 -15.90 -27.47 -11.14
N ILE A 53 -16.59 -26.62 -10.36
CA ILE A 53 -16.70 -26.75 -8.91
C ILE A 53 -18.17 -26.96 -8.54
N PRO A 54 -18.64 -28.23 -8.38
CA PRO A 54 -20.07 -28.56 -8.25
C PRO A 54 -20.77 -27.95 -7.02
N TYR A 55 -20.05 -27.56 -6.01
CA TYR A 55 -20.61 -26.95 -4.79
C TYR A 55 -20.55 -25.41 -4.83
N LEU A 56 -19.97 -24.80 -5.87
CA LEU A 56 -19.88 -23.34 -6.01
C LEU A 56 -21.03 -22.82 -6.87
N THR A 57 -21.80 -21.91 -6.32
CA THR A 57 -22.87 -21.18 -7.03
C THR A 57 -22.54 -19.70 -7.05
N TRP A 58 -22.45 -19.17 -8.25
CA TRP A 58 -22.24 -17.74 -8.49
C TRP A 58 -23.58 -17.01 -8.41
N ILE A 59 -23.58 -15.83 -7.78
CA ILE A 59 -24.62 -14.82 -7.92
C ILE A 59 -24.13 -13.84 -8.96
N GLU A 60 -24.83 -13.73 -10.07
CA GLU A 60 -24.48 -12.86 -11.19
C GLU A 60 -25.47 -11.71 -11.30
N LYS A 61 -24.97 -10.52 -11.64
CA LYS A 61 -25.77 -9.35 -11.99
C LYS A 61 -25.24 -8.80 -13.31
N ASP A 62 -26.16 -8.55 -14.25
CA ASP A 62 -25.83 -8.12 -15.62
C ASP A 62 -24.79 -9.02 -16.31
N GLY A 63 -24.89 -10.35 -16.06
CA GLY A 63 -24.01 -11.36 -16.63
C GLY A 63 -22.60 -11.41 -16.03
N LYS A 64 -22.36 -10.70 -14.93
CA LYS A 64 -21.07 -10.72 -14.22
C LYS A 64 -21.22 -11.28 -12.81
N PRO A 65 -20.31 -12.14 -12.34
CA PRO A 65 -20.33 -12.63 -10.97
C PRO A 65 -20.09 -11.46 -10.00
N VAL A 66 -20.94 -11.34 -9.00
CA VAL A 66 -20.85 -10.30 -7.95
C VAL A 66 -20.70 -10.90 -6.56
N ALA A 67 -21.11 -12.17 -6.38
CA ALA A 67 -20.98 -12.87 -5.11
C ALA A 67 -21.02 -14.39 -5.35
N THR A 68 -20.72 -15.16 -4.30
CA THR A 68 -21.01 -16.59 -4.25
C THR A 68 -22.12 -16.86 -3.25
N LEU A 69 -22.95 -17.88 -3.53
CA LEU A 69 -23.98 -18.37 -2.62
C LEU A 69 -23.39 -19.43 -1.69
N VAL A 70 -23.43 -19.17 -0.40
CA VAL A 70 -23.03 -20.10 0.65
C VAL A 70 -24.26 -20.67 1.31
N LYS A 71 -24.45 -21.99 1.20
CA LYS A 71 -25.55 -22.70 1.86
C LYS A 71 -25.24 -22.88 3.34
N ASP A 72 -26.04 -22.29 4.20
CA ASP A 72 -25.93 -22.44 5.65
C ASP A 72 -27.27 -22.94 6.20
N THR A 73 -27.26 -24.16 6.73
CA THR A 73 -28.46 -24.83 7.25
C THR A 73 -28.96 -24.23 8.57
N GLN A 74 -28.15 -23.47 9.25
CA GLN A 74 -28.48 -22.85 10.56
C GLN A 74 -28.91 -21.40 10.41
N LYS A 75 -28.23 -20.65 9.56
CA LYS A 75 -28.43 -19.20 9.38
C LYS A 75 -29.23 -18.84 8.14
N GLY A 76 -29.57 -19.85 7.31
CA GLY A 76 -30.14 -19.63 5.98
C GLY A 76 -29.05 -19.30 4.95
N ASP A 77 -29.45 -19.24 3.68
CA ASP A 77 -28.53 -18.95 2.60
C ASP A 77 -27.82 -17.60 2.82
N GLN A 78 -26.53 -17.58 2.60
CA GLN A 78 -25.68 -16.40 2.71
C GLN A 78 -25.09 -16.06 1.34
N ARG A 79 -24.85 -14.77 1.10
CA ARG A 79 -24.01 -14.33 -0.02
C ARG A 79 -22.64 -13.91 0.51
N PHE A 80 -21.59 -14.33 -0.17
CA PHE A 80 -20.24 -13.81 0.02
C PHE A 80 -19.92 -12.87 -1.15
N VAL A 81 -19.88 -11.57 -0.86
CA VAL A 81 -19.63 -10.52 -1.85
C VAL A 81 -18.20 -10.65 -2.34
N LEU A 82 -18.00 -10.73 -3.67
CA LEU A 82 -16.65 -10.82 -4.25
C LEU A 82 -15.84 -9.57 -3.92
N GLU A 83 -14.55 -9.79 -3.77
CA GLU A 83 -13.63 -8.68 -3.60
C GLU A 83 -13.33 -8.01 -4.95
N THR A 84 -13.15 -6.70 -4.90
CA THR A 84 -12.82 -5.88 -6.06
C THR A 84 -11.71 -4.92 -5.68
N ARG A 85 -10.66 -4.89 -6.48
CA ARG A 85 -9.61 -3.89 -6.37
C ARG A 85 -10.10 -2.57 -6.96
N LEU A 86 -9.94 -1.48 -6.23
CA LEU A 86 -10.35 -0.13 -6.60
C LEU A 86 -9.15 0.82 -6.49
N GLY A 87 -9.26 1.98 -7.13
CA GLY A 87 -8.22 3.01 -7.18
C GLY A 87 -7.36 2.95 -8.43
N ALA A 88 -6.74 4.07 -8.78
CA ALA A 88 -5.83 4.17 -9.91
C ALA A 88 -4.44 3.62 -9.55
N ASP A 89 -3.73 3.17 -10.56
CA ASP A 89 -2.33 2.74 -10.44
C ASP A 89 -1.40 3.94 -10.27
N LEU A 90 -0.24 3.71 -9.65
CA LEU A 90 0.81 4.71 -9.56
C LEU A 90 1.45 4.89 -10.95
N ASP A 91 1.49 6.13 -11.43
CA ASP A 91 2.29 6.45 -12.61
C ASP A 91 3.78 6.31 -12.28
N THR A 92 4.35 5.18 -12.69
CA THR A 92 5.75 4.86 -12.40
C THR A 92 6.73 5.78 -13.12
N ALA A 93 6.36 6.35 -14.28
CA ALA A 93 7.20 7.31 -14.99
C ALA A 93 7.31 8.64 -14.22
N LEU A 94 6.22 9.07 -13.57
CA LEU A 94 6.25 10.20 -12.64
C LEU A 94 6.94 9.82 -11.33
N ALA A 95 6.64 8.66 -10.77
CA ALA A 95 7.14 8.24 -9.47
C ALA A 95 8.67 8.06 -9.44
N ASP A 96 9.26 7.58 -10.53
CA ASP A 96 10.69 7.34 -10.63
C ASP A 96 11.49 8.57 -11.13
N ASN A 97 10.79 9.70 -11.40
CA ASN A 97 11.41 10.93 -11.89
C ASN A 97 11.69 11.93 -10.76
N PRO A 98 12.94 12.29 -10.47
CA PRO A 98 13.27 13.31 -9.46
C PRO A 98 12.59 14.67 -9.70
N ALA A 99 12.28 15.02 -10.96
CA ALA A 99 11.60 16.27 -11.28
C ALA A 99 10.13 16.32 -10.81
N SER A 100 9.55 15.17 -10.44
CA SER A 100 8.20 15.08 -9.87
C SER A 100 8.12 15.48 -8.40
N TYR A 101 9.23 15.82 -7.77
CA TYR A 101 9.30 16.13 -6.35
C TYR A 101 10.04 17.43 -6.08
N THR A 102 9.64 18.11 -5.01
CA THR A 102 10.42 19.17 -4.41
C THR A 102 10.43 19.04 -2.89
N VAL A 103 11.54 19.41 -2.26
CA VAL A 103 11.69 19.54 -0.81
C VAL A 103 12.19 20.94 -0.53
N ASN A 104 11.34 21.78 0.08
CA ASN A 104 11.57 23.24 0.22
C ASN A 104 11.92 23.93 -1.13
N GLY A 105 11.28 23.48 -2.24
CA GLY A 105 11.51 23.99 -3.58
C GLY A 105 12.73 23.42 -4.32
N GLU A 106 13.59 22.65 -3.64
CA GLU A 106 14.74 21.97 -4.27
C GLU A 106 14.35 20.58 -4.74
N ARG A 107 14.83 20.17 -5.92
CA ARG A 107 14.62 18.81 -6.44
C ARG A 107 15.54 17.82 -5.75
N PRO A 108 15.11 16.58 -5.45
CA PRO A 108 16.03 15.53 -5.00
C PRO A 108 17.03 15.17 -6.10
N LEU A 109 18.18 14.66 -5.70
CA LEU A 109 19.25 14.18 -6.60
C LEU A 109 18.82 12.90 -7.32
N ALA A 110 18.11 12.03 -6.63
CA ALA A 110 17.64 10.76 -7.15
C ALA A 110 16.35 10.34 -6.44
N VAL A 111 15.60 9.46 -7.09
CA VAL A 111 14.44 8.77 -6.51
C VAL A 111 14.62 7.27 -6.74
N TRP A 112 14.36 6.49 -5.70
CA TRP A 112 14.36 5.03 -5.77
C TRP A 112 13.02 4.51 -5.27
N ARG A 113 12.45 3.52 -5.93
CA ARG A 113 11.15 2.97 -5.56
C ARG A 113 11.27 1.50 -5.21
N LYS A 114 10.67 1.13 -4.07
CA LYS A 114 10.42 -0.25 -3.66
C LYS A 114 8.91 -0.46 -3.58
N SER A 115 8.41 -1.52 -4.20
CA SER A 115 6.98 -1.84 -4.23
C SER A 115 6.76 -3.25 -3.69
N LYS A 116 5.65 -3.43 -2.97
CA LYS A 116 5.21 -4.75 -2.52
C LYS A 116 3.69 -4.84 -2.55
N ALA A 117 3.16 -5.98 -2.91
CA ALA A 117 1.75 -6.28 -2.71
C ALA A 117 1.43 -6.26 -1.21
N ASN A 118 0.32 -5.63 -0.83
CA ASN A 118 -0.16 -5.56 0.54
C ASN A 118 -1.59 -6.07 0.69
N ASN A 119 -2.32 -6.23 -0.40
CA ASN A 119 -3.59 -6.93 -0.46
C ASN A 119 -3.84 -7.47 -1.88
N ILE A 120 -4.72 -8.45 -1.99
CA ILE A 120 -5.12 -9.08 -3.26
C ILE A 120 -6.62 -9.28 -3.21
N ALA A 121 -7.33 -8.92 -4.28
CA ALA A 121 -8.76 -9.14 -4.42
C ALA A 121 -9.05 -10.58 -4.90
N ASP A 122 -9.91 -11.30 -4.19
CA ASP A 122 -10.36 -12.64 -4.57
C ASP A 122 -11.73 -12.56 -5.29
N PRO A 123 -11.92 -13.16 -6.48
CA PRO A 123 -11.03 -14.10 -7.18
C PRO A 123 -10.25 -13.48 -8.35
N SER A 124 -10.20 -12.15 -8.50
CA SER A 124 -9.53 -11.52 -9.64
C SER A 124 -8.01 -11.60 -9.57
N TYR A 125 -7.46 -11.77 -8.36
CA TYR A 125 -6.03 -11.70 -8.04
C TYR A 125 -5.39 -10.36 -8.38
N GLU A 126 -6.19 -9.29 -8.50
CA GLU A 126 -5.68 -7.93 -8.67
C GLU A 126 -5.10 -7.43 -7.34
N GLU A 127 -3.85 -7.01 -7.40
CA GLU A 127 -3.09 -6.58 -6.22
C GLU A 127 -3.28 -5.09 -5.95
N THR A 128 -3.24 -4.72 -4.67
CA THR A 128 -2.95 -3.36 -4.23
C THR A 128 -1.51 -3.28 -3.77
N LEU A 129 -0.85 -2.15 -4.05
CA LEU A 129 0.57 -2.01 -3.79
C LEU A 129 0.84 -0.95 -2.72
N LEU A 130 1.82 -1.27 -1.88
CA LEU A 130 2.47 -0.30 -1.02
C LEU A 130 3.83 0.04 -1.62
N HIS A 131 4.01 1.30 -1.97
CA HIS A 131 5.29 1.82 -2.46
C HIS A 131 6.02 2.56 -1.35
N VAL A 132 7.35 2.47 -1.38
CA VAL A 132 8.23 3.36 -0.65
C VAL A 132 9.12 4.07 -1.65
N LEU A 133 8.99 5.39 -1.72
CA LEU A 133 9.76 6.26 -2.60
C LEU A 133 10.85 6.93 -1.77
N TYR A 134 12.09 6.65 -2.08
CA TYR A 134 13.24 7.20 -1.37
C TYR A 134 13.78 8.39 -2.16
N LEU A 135 13.70 9.57 -1.57
CA LEU A 135 14.20 10.82 -2.15
C LEU A 135 15.59 11.11 -1.60
N VAL A 136 16.61 11.07 -2.43
CA VAL A 136 17.98 11.47 -2.06
C VAL A 136 18.07 12.99 -2.16
N LEU A 137 18.35 13.65 -1.03
CA LEU A 137 18.35 15.09 -0.92
C LEU A 137 19.69 15.71 -1.32
N GLN A 138 19.68 16.97 -1.75
CA GLN A 138 20.89 17.73 -2.07
C GLN A 138 21.65 18.19 -0.81
N LYS A 139 20.94 18.36 0.30
CA LYS A 139 21.44 18.85 1.57
C LYS A 139 20.88 18.01 2.71
N PRO A 140 21.67 17.75 3.75
CA PRO A 140 21.17 17.09 4.94
C PRO A 140 19.97 17.82 5.59
N LEU A 141 19.10 17.02 6.18
CA LEU A 141 18.00 17.53 7.01
C LEU A 141 18.54 18.08 8.33
N GLU A 142 17.95 19.17 8.79
CA GLU A 142 18.27 19.82 10.06
C GLU A 142 17.23 19.45 11.12
N GLU A 143 17.68 19.00 12.29
CA GLU A 143 16.77 18.62 13.38
C GLU A 143 15.86 19.78 13.79
N GLY A 144 14.58 19.47 13.99
CA GLY A 144 13.54 20.43 14.36
C GLY A 144 13.00 21.26 13.21
N LYS A 145 13.59 21.21 12.02
CA LYS A 145 13.15 21.97 10.85
C LYS A 145 11.97 21.33 10.16
N GLU A 146 11.01 22.14 9.74
CA GLU A 146 9.89 21.75 8.89
C GLU A 146 10.28 21.85 7.41
N TYR A 147 9.90 20.83 6.64
CA TYR A 147 10.11 20.73 5.21
C TYR A 147 8.76 20.65 4.49
N ALA A 148 8.59 21.51 3.48
CA ALA A 148 7.45 21.46 2.56
C ALA A 148 7.82 20.54 1.38
N LEU A 149 7.02 19.50 1.17
CA LEU A 149 7.14 18.61 0.02
C LEU A 149 6.13 19.02 -1.04
N GLY A 150 6.56 19.03 -2.29
CA GLY A 150 5.70 19.23 -3.45
C GLY A 150 5.76 18.00 -4.36
N PHE A 151 4.63 17.67 -4.97
CA PHE A 151 4.46 16.54 -5.87
C PHE A 151 3.92 17.01 -7.22
N ALA A 152 4.41 16.44 -8.31
CA ALA A 152 3.88 16.70 -9.64
C ALA A 152 2.39 16.36 -9.71
N SER A 153 1.63 17.16 -10.44
CA SER A 153 0.21 16.90 -10.68
C SER A 153 0.02 15.52 -11.32
N GLY A 154 -0.86 14.73 -10.76
CA GLY A 154 -1.12 13.37 -11.25
C GLY A 154 -0.40 12.26 -10.49
N LEU A 155 0.65 12.56 -9.75
CA LEU A 155 1.42 11.56 -9.02
C LEU A 155 0.65 10.98 -7.83
N LEU A 156 0.12 11.86 -6.97
CA LEU A 156 -0.63 11.49 -5.76
C LEU A 156 -1.99 12.21 -5.72
N ASP A 157 -2.83 11.84 -4.78
CA ASP A 157 -4.11 12.52 -4.53
C ASP A 157 -3.92 13.90 -3.85
N ALA A 158 -2.74 14.16 -3.26
CA ALA A 158 -2.32 15.45 -2.72
C ALA A 158 -1.10 15.98 -3.48
N GLU A 159 -1.05 17.30 -3.72
CA GLU A 159 0.07 17.95 -4.41
C GLU A 159 1.17 18.42 -3.42
N THR A 160 0.87 18.45 -2.13
CA THR A 160 1.82 18.90 -1.11
C THR A 160 1.70 18.09 0.17
N ALA A 161 2.81 18.02 0.92
CA ALA A 161 2.85 17.50 2.28
C ALA A 161 3.84 18.28 3.14
N ARG A 162 3.81 18.08 4.45
CA ARG A 162 4.77 18.68 5.38
C ARG A 162 5.40 17.60 6.23
N PHE A 163 6.64 17.81 6.59
CA PHE A 163 7.43 16.89 7.38
C PHE A 163 8.36 17.69 8.30
N THR A 164 8.43 17.32 9.57
CA THR A 164 9.41 17.90 10.52
C THR A 164 10.44 16.83 10.87
N PHE A 165 11.71 17.11 10.65
CA PHE A 165 12.78 16.18 10.95
C PHE A 165 13.05 16.12 12.46
N ARG A 166 12.76 14.96 13.07
CA ARG A 166 12.98 14.70 14.50
C ARG A 166 13.52 13.31 14.70
N PRO A 167 14.83 13.06 14.48
CA PRO A 167 15.41 11.71 14.44
C PRO A 167 15.16 10.91 15.70
N ALA A 168 15.15 11.55 16.87
CA ALA A 168 14.93 10.87 18.16
C ALA A 168 13.48 10.36 18.37
N SER A 169 12.50 10.85 17.61
CA SER A 169 11.09 10.50 17.77
C SER A 169 10.46 9.89 16.52
N GLN A 170 11.23 9.69 15.46
CA GLN A 170 10.72 9.12 14.22
C GLN A 170 10.93 7.62 14.15
N ARG A 171 10.05 6.95 13.44
CA ARG A 171 10.22 5.56 13.08
C ARG A 171 11.44 5.43 12.17
N SER A 172 12.33 4.49 12.49
CA SER A 172 13.42 4.12 11.61
C SER A 172 12.98 3.00 10.67
N GLU A 173 13.17 3.18 9.37
CA GLU A 173 13.01 2.10 8.38
C GLU A 173 14.15 1.08 8.44
N ALA A 174 15.27 1.43 9.05
CA ALA A 174 16.46 0.60 9.12
C ALA A 174 16.51 -0.30 10.36
N VAL A 175 15.82 0.06 11.44
CA VAL A 175 15.86 -0.68 12.71
C VAL A 175 14.66 -1.61 12.81
N HIS A 176 14.93 -2.90 12.90
CA HIS A 176 13.91 -3.94 13.05
C HIS A 176 14.05 -4.64 14.39
N VAL A 177 12.94 -4.70 15.13
CA VAL A 177 12.84 -5.41 16.40
C VAL A 177 11.68 -6.40 16.35
N SER A 178 11.68 -7.38 17.25
CA SER A 178 10.56 -8.30 17.37
C SER A 178 9.26 -7.55 17.68
N GLN A 179 8.23 -7.77 16.86
CA GLN A 179 6.90 -7.20 17.09
C GLN A 179 6.20 -7.77 18.33
N LEU A 180 6.61 -8.95 18.76
CA LEU A 180 6.11 -9.58 20.00
C LEU A 180 6.75 -8.98 21.26
N GLY A 181 7.76 -8.11 21.08
CA GLY A 181 8.55 -7.54 22.16
C GLY A 181 9.51 -8.56 22.80
N PHE A 182 10.08 -8.18 23.93
CA PHE A 182 10.99 -9.02 24.73
C PHE A 182 10.51 -9.07 26.16
N ARG A 183 10.69 -10.20 26.83
CA ARG A 183 10.46 -10.29 28.28
C ARG A 183 11.46 -9.37 28.99
N PRO A 184 11.09 -8.71 30.11
CA PRO A 184 11.98 -7.81 30.83
C PRO A 184 13.34 -8.44 31.21
N GLY A 185 13.34 -9.71 31.60
CA GLY A 185 14.54 -10.47 32.00
C GLY A 185 15.23 -11.24 30.85
N ASP A 186 14.82 -11.05 29.58
CA ASP A 186 15.44 -11.76 28.46
C ASP A 186 16.88 -11.26 28.25
N PRO A 187 17.90 -12.12 28.37
CA PRO A 187 19.29 -11.73 28.15
C PRO A 187 19.64 -11.56 26.65
N SER A 188 18.80 -12.05 25.75
CA SER A 188 19.07 -12.11 24.31
C SER A 188 18.20 -11.13 23.52
N LYS A 189 18.04 -9.91 24.02
CA LYS A 189 17.33 -8.85 23.29
C LYS A 189 18.18 -8.42 22.09
N VAL A 190 17.62 -8.59 20.89
CA VAL A 190 18.31 -8.25 19.65
C VAL A 190 17.47 -7.28 18.82
N ALA A 191 18.15 -6.38 18.13
CA ALA A 191 17.62 -5.58 17.05
C ALA A 191 18.47 -5.84 15.79
N TYR A 192 17.82 -5.81 14.66
CA TYR A 192 18.49 -5.96 13.37
C TYR A 192 18.53 -4.60 12.68
N LEU A 193 19.68 -4.26 12.11
CA LEU A 193 19.83 -3.10 11.26
C LEU A 193 19.88 -3.58 9.81
N SER A 194 18.92 -3.16 9.00
CA SER A 194 18.95 -3.39 7.57
C SER A 194 18.40 -2.17 6.85
N GLN A 195 19.09 -1.74 5.81
CA GLN A 195 18.70 -0.58 5.03
C GLN A 195 18.78 -0.90 3.54
N TRP A 196 17.72 -0.55 2.81
CA TRP A 196 17.77 -0.59 1.36
C TRP A 196 18.53 0.65 0.85
N MET A 197 19.56 0.44 0.03
CA MET A 197 20.45 1.49 -0.44
C MET A 197 20.06 2.07 -1.81
N GLY A 198 18.86 1.74 -2.30
CA GLY A 198 18.35 2.29 -3.57
C GLY A 198 18.93 1.66 -4.83
N ARG A 199 19.82 0.70 -4.72
CA ARG A 199 20.39 -0.04 -5.84
C ARG A 199 19.97 -1.50 -5.75
N SER A 200 19.85 -2.17 -6.90
CA SER A 200 19.65 -3.62 -6.93
C SER A 200 20.83 -4.33 -6.29
N GLU A 201 20.59 -5.48 -5.68
CA GLU A 201 21.56 -6.28 -4.92
C GLU A 201 22.67 -6.93 -5.77
N GLU A 202 22.89 -6.44 -6.99
CA GLU A 202 23.95 -6.96 -7.86
C GLU A 202 25.37 -6.64 -7.35
N HIS A 203 25.48 -5.95 -6.24
CA HIS A 203 26.74 -5.78 -5.52
C HIS A 203 26.69 -6.52 -4.18
N THR A 204 26.56 -7.84 -4.20
CA THR A 204 27.15 -8.65 -3.15
C THR A 204 28.66 -8.33 -3.19
N SER A 205 29.10 -7.53 -2.25
CA SER A 205 30.51 -7.45 -1.95
C SER A 205 30.96 -8.86 -1.59
N GLU A 206 31.73 -9.48 -2.47
CA GLU A 206 32.56 -10.61 -2.09
C GLU A 206 33.47 -10.10 -0.96
N LEU A 207 33.21 -10.57 0.26
CA LEU A 207 34.12 -10.49 1.38
C LEU A 207 34.99 -11.74 1.40
#